data_f70591696c70f840ebfd7ae6ad063b5a
#
_entry.id   f70591696c70f840ebfd7ae6ad063b5a
#
_cell.length_a   1.000
_cell.length_b   1.000
_cell.length_c   1.000
_cell.angle_alpha   90.00
_cell.angle_beta   90.00
_cell.angle_gamma   90.00
#
_symmetry.space_group_name_H-M   'P 1'
#
loop_
_entity.id
_entity.type
_entity.pdbx_description
1 polymer ?
#
loop_
_entity_poly.entity_id
_entity_poly.type
_entity_poly.pdbx_seq_one_letter_code
_entity_poly.pdbx_strand_id
1 'polypeptide(L)'
;MPRPVNVENSWNFWLYPSDSETNATRDVLITRSWDEAEARLREGGRVLYVPRRADLGWTSPPLDDVPVFWNRLMGPAWGRMLGLLSDARHPALAQFPTEANFDWQWSDIVRGSRAVNLDRLPRALEPIVWAIDDWNRNYKLGLLFECRVGRGRLLVSGADLSTGLDAR
;
A
#
# COMPACT_ATOMS: atom_id res chain seq x y z
N MET A 1 -50.00 -4.94 -14.14
CA MET A 1 -49.34 -4.28 -13.02
C MET A 1 -47.84 -4.51 -13.14
N PRO A 2 -46.98 -3.48 -13.09
CA PRO A 2 -45.55 -3.68 -13.10
C PRO A 2 -45.16 -4.45 -11.85
N ARG A 3 -44.27 -5.44 -11.98
CA ARG A 3 -43.68 -6.17 -10.83
C ARG A 3 -42.86 -5.19 -10.00
N PRO A 4 -42.95 -5.23 -8.67
CA PRO A 4 -42.09 -4.41 -7.82
C PRO A 4 -40.64 -4.75 -8.14
N VAL A 5 -39.85 -3.73 -8.46
CA VAL A 5 -38.40 -3.87 -8.61
C VAL A 5 -37.84 -3.95 -7.21
N ASN A 6 -37.25 -5.10 -6.86
CA ASN A 6 -36.50 -5.22 -5.61
C ASN A 6 -35.13 -4.61 -5.86
N VAL A 7 -34.78 -3.57 -5.09
CA VAL A 7 -33.45 -2.95 -5.10
C VAL A 7 -32.76 -3.36 -3.81
N GLU A 8 -31.62 -4.01 -3.95
CA GLU A 8 -30.81 -4.49 -2.83
C GLU A 8 -29.43 -3.86 -2.90
N ASN A 9 -28.91 -3.41 -1.76
CA ASN A 9 -27.56 -2.93 -1.61
C ASN A 9 -26.87 -3.73 -0.50
N SER A 10 -25.60 -4.01 -0.69
CA SER A 10 -24.77 -4.68 0.32
C SER A 10 -23.45 -3.97 0.48
N TRP A 11 -22.93 -3.95 1.71
CA TRP A 11 -21.61 -3.41 2.04
C TRP A 11 -20.86 -4.41 2.89
N ASN A 12 -19.56 -4.57 2.58
CA ASN A 12 -18.65 -5.36 3.40
C ASN A 12 -18.14 -4.50 4.56
N PHE A 13 -17.91 -5.13 5.71
CA PHE A 13 -17.16 -4.57 6.82
C PHE A 13 -16.26 -5.65 7.42
N TRP A 14 -15.18 -5.24 8.08
CA TRP A 14 -14.19 -6.14 8.63
C TRP A 14 -14.11 -5.96 10.13
N LEU A 15 -14.04 -7.08 10.85
CA LEU A 15 -13.83 -7.12 12.28
C LEU A 15 -12.46 -7.73 12.54
N TYR A 16 -11.62 -6.99 13.20
CA TYR A 16 -10.31 -7.46 13.63
C TYR A 16 -10.32 -7.72 15.13
N PRO A 17 -9.58 -8.74 15.63
CA PRO A 17 -9.40 -8.95 17.05
C PRO A 17 -8.77 -7.72 17.70
N SER A 18 -9.23 -7.35 18.91
CA SER A 18 -8.61 -6.28 19.72
C SER A 18 -7.17 -6.62 20.10
N ASP A 19 -6.92 -7.91 20.34
CA ASP A 19 -5.62 -8.45 20.71
C ASP A 19 -5.04 -9.22 19.52
N SER A 20 -4.49 -8.53 18.54
CA SER A 20 -3.63 -9.16 17.57
C SER A 20 -2.31 -9.50 18.28
N GLU A 21 -2.14 -10.76 18.71
CA GLU A 21 -0.80 -11.27 19.01
C GLU A 21 0.02 -11.09 17.73
N THR A 22 0.76 -9.98 17.70
CA THR A 22 1.79 -9.79 16.70
C THR A 22 2.85 -10.84 16.99
N ASN A 23 2.72 -12.01 16.40
CA ASN A 23 3.81 -12.93 16.20
C ASN A 23 4.81 -12.26 15.25
N ALA A 24 5.33 -11.10 15.69
CA ALA A 24 6.41 -10.42 15.01
C ALA A 24 7.54 -11.45 14.93
N THR A 25 7.74 -11.97 13.75
CA THR A 25 8.83 -12.91 13.52
C THR A 25 10.11 -12.20 13.91
N ARG A 26 10.77 -12.69 14.99
CA ARG A 26 12.00 -12.12 15.57
C ARG A 26 13.12 -11.92 14.55
N ASP A 27 12.95 -12.43 13.34
CA ASP A 27 13.91 -12.42 12.25
C ASP A 27 13.73 -11.30 11.22
N VAL A 28 12.70 -10.45 11.34
CA VAL A 28 12.45 -9.36 10.40
C VAL A 28 12.87 -8.04 11.03
N LEU A 29 13.85 -7.37 10.43
CA LEU A 29 14.17 -5.99 10.77
C LEU A 29 13.11 -5.06 10.18
N ILE A 30 12.44 -4.28 11.04
CA ILE A 30 11.55 -3.20 10.61
C ILE A 30 12.30 -1.89 10.81
N THR A 31 12.53 -1.15 9.73
CA THR A 31 13.32 0.08 9.80
C THR A 31 12.87 1.14 8.79
N ARG A 32 13.19 2.39 9.10
CA ARG A 32 13.07 3.55 8.22
C ARG A 32 14.43 4.04 7.72
N SER A 33 15.52 3.42 8.17
CA SER A 33 16.90 3.73 7.75
C SER A 33 17.30 2.79 6.62
N TRP A 34 17.68 3.36 5.48
CA TRP A 34 18.20 2.55 4.39
C TRP A 34 19.53 1.87 4.73
N ASP A 35 20.38 2.55 5.47
CA ASP A 35 21.69 2.00 5.86
C ASP A 35 21.56 0.73 6.73
N GLU A 36 20.61 0.73 7.69
CA GLU A 36 20.29 -0.45 8.49
C GLU A 36 19.69 -1.56 7.64
N ALA A 37 18.75 -1.20 6.73
CA ALA A 37 18.15 -2.15 5.83
C ALA A 37 19.19 -2.82 4.94
N GLU A 38 20.08 -2.02 4.33
CA GLU A 38 21.15 -2.52 3.46
C GLU A 38 22.11 -3.43 4.20
N ALA A 39 22.56 -3.07 5.40
CA ALA A 39 23.43 -3.88 6.24
C ALA A 39 22.81 -5.26 6.49
N ARG A 40 21.54 -5.30 6.93
CA ARG A 40 20.82 -6.53 7.20
C ARG A 40 20.61 -7.39 5.95
N LEU A 41 20.34 -6.76 4.80
CA LEU A 41 20.18 -7.46 3.52
C LEU A 41 21.48 -8.09 3.03
N ARG A 42 22.62 -7.42 3.22
CA ARG A 42 23.95 -7.98 2.89
C ARG A 42 24.26 -9.27 3.67
N GLU A 43 23.79 -9.35 4.92
CA GLU A 43 23.88 -10.56 5.74
C GLU A 43 22.90 -11.67 5.32
N GLY A 44 22.01 -11.40 4.37
CA GLY A 44 20.99 -12.33 3.92
C GLY A 44 19.71 -12.30 4.76
N GLY A 45 19.53 -11.27 5.58
CA GLY A 45 18.38 -11.09 6.47
C GLY A 45 17.10 -10.67 5.74
N ARG A 46 16.04 -10.58 6.52
CA ARG A 46 14.72 -10.11 6.08
C ARG A 46 14.48 -8.69 6.61
N VAL A 47 13.97 -7.82 5.76
CA VAL A 47 13.73 -6.41 6.10
C VAL A 47 12.35 -6.00 5.64
N LEU A 48 11.60 -5.34 6.53
CA LEU A 48 10.48 -4.47 6.18
C LEU A 48 10.98 -3.02 6.22
N TYR A 49 11.13 -2.43 5.06
CA TYR A 49 11.55 -1.04 4.92
C TYR A 49 10.34 -0.14 4.72
N VAL A 50 10.21 0.84 5.61
CA VAL A 50 9.15 1.85 5.55
C VAL A 50 9.82 3.21 5.32
N PRO A 51 10.03 3.63 4.06
CA PRO A 51 10.75 4.87 3.75
C PRO A 51 10.05 6.08 4.38
N ARG A 52 10.83 7.05 4.87
CA ARG A 52 10.28 8.33 5.31
C ARG A 52 9.77 9.09 4.09
N ARG A 53 8.79 9.95 4.29
CA ARG A 53 8.28 10.82 3.21
C ARG A 53 9.39 11.65 2.56
N ALA A 54 10.39 12.08 3.35
CA ALA A 54 11.52 12.85 2.86
C ALA A 54 12.46 12.04 1.96
N ASP A 55 12.51 10.73 2.14
CA ASP A 55 13.40 9.83 1.37
C ASP A 55 12.78 9.48 0.00
N LEU A 56 11.47 9.72 -0.15
CA LEU A 56 10.75 9.50 -1.39
C LEU A 56 10.77 10.76 -2.27
N GLY A 57 11.21 10.59 -3.51
CA GLY A 57 11.28 11.69 -4.48
C GLY A 57 9.90 12.26 -4.84
N TRP A 58 9.88 13.39 -5.53
CA TRP A 58 8.66 14.07 -6.00
C TRP A 58 7.81 13.21 -6.95
N THR A 59 8.40 12.19 -7.59
CA THR A 59 7.71 11.22 -8.44
C THR A 59 6.97 10.14 -7.65
N SER A 60 7.11 10.12 -6.32
CA SER A 60 6.38 9.25 -5.41
C SER A 60 5.22 10.03 -4.80
N PRO A 61 4.04 10.02 -5.43
CA PRO A 61 2.93 10.88 -5.03
C PRO A 61 2.34 10.47 -3.68
N PRO A 62 1.78 11.43 -2.93
CA PRO A 62 0.92 11.10 -1.80
C PRO A 62 -0.33 10.39 -2.30
N LEU A 63 -0.82 9.46 -1.50
CA LEU A 63 -2.07 8.76 -1.73
C LEU A 63 -3.20 9.39 -0.90
N ASP A 64 -4.41 9.19 -1.36
CA ASP A 64 -5.63 9.59 -0.68
C ASP A 64 -6.81 8.82 -1.26
N ASP A 65 -7.88 8.67 -0.48
CA ASP A 65 -9.12 8.00 -0.86
C ASP A 65 -10.18 8.96 -1.39
N VAL A 66 -9.75 10.08 -1.96
CA VAL A 66 -10.67 11.10 -2.50
C VAL A 66 -11.34 10.56 -3.77
N PRO A 67 -12.66 10.66 -3.89
CA PRO A 67 -13.36 10.30 -5.11
C PRO A 67 -12.80 11.01 -6.34
N VAL A 68 -12.46 10.24 -7.37
CA VAL A 68 -11.93 10.79 -8.62
C VAL A 68 -13.10 11.11 -9.54
N PHE A 69 -13.46 12.39 -9.62
CA PHE A 69 -14.52 12.80 -10.53
C PHE A 69 -14.00 13.67 -11.70
N TRP A 70 -13.13 14.61 -11.47
CA TRP A 70 -12.56 15.49 -12.49
C TRP A 70 -11.07 15.70 -12.35
N ASN A 71 -10.41 14.87 -11.54
CA ASN A 71 -8.98 14.91 -11.27
C ASN A 71 -8.46 16.32 -10.93
N ARG A 72 -7.33 16.71 -11.54
CA ARG A 72 -6.65 17.98 -11.30
C ARG A 72 -7.40 19.23 -11.73
N LEU A 73 -8.43 19.11 -12.59
CA LEU A 73 -9.23 20.26 -13.02
C LEU A 73 -10.05 20.87 -11.88
N MET A 74 -10.33 20.07 -10.84
CA MET A 74 -11.12 20.49 -9.67
C MET A 74 -10.28 20.94 -8.48
N GLY A 75 -8.96 20.87 -8.59
CA GLY A 75 -8.02 21.32 -7.55
C GLY A 75 -6.83 20.40 -7.33
N PRO A 76 -5.77 20.88 -6.69
CA PRO A 76 -4.50 20.15 -6.53
C PRO A 76 -4.60 18.94 -5.58
N ALA A 77 -5.65 18.86 -4.77
CA ALA A 77 -5.88 17.74 -3.85
C ALA A 77 -6.62 16.56 -4.48
N TRP A 78 -7.17 16.74 -5.67
CA TRP A 78 -8.00 15.76 -6.34
C TRP A 78 -7.17 14.86 -7.27
N GLY A 79 -7.54 13.59 -7.36
CA GLY A 79 -6.93 12.67 -8.32
C GLY A 79 -5.51 12.23 -7.98
N ARG A 80 -5.22 12.01 -6.70
CA ARG A 80 -3.90 11.51 -6.27
C ARG A 80 -3.65 10.07 -6.70
N MET A 81 -4.70 9.26 -6.78
CA MET A 81 -4.72 7.91 -7.34
C MET A 81 -6.11 7.60 -7.88
N LEU A 82 -6.20 6.66 -8.81
CA LEU A 82 -7.47 6.16 -9.36
C LEU A 82 -8.02 4.97 -8.57
N GLY A 83 -7.21 4.34 -7.73
CA GLY A 83 -7.56 3.19 -6.91
C GLY A 83 -6.34 2.36 -6.52
N LEU A 84 -6.60 1.21 -5.93
CA LEU A 84 -5.59 0.19 -5.66
C LEU A 84 -5.94 -1.10 -6.40
N LEU A 85 -4.90 -1.86 -6.75
CA LEU A 85 -5.00 -3.27 -7.13
C LEU A 85 -4.12 -4.07 -6.18
N SER A 86 -4.67 -5.14 -5.62
CA SER A 86 -3.98 -6.00 -4.66
C SER A 86 -3.88 -7.42 -5.19
N ASP A 87 -2.74 -8.06 -5.04
CA ASP A 87 -2.68 -9.52 -5.08
C ASP A 87 -3.20 -10.06 -3.72
N ALA A 88 -4.52 -10.17 -3.62
CA ALA A 88 -5.22 -10.55 -2.39
C ALA A 88 -4.80 -11.95 -1.86
N ARG A 89 -4.14 -12.78 -2.68
CA ARG A 89 -3.65 -14.11 -2.29
C ARG A 89 -2.21 -14.09 -1.82
N HIS A 90 -1.54 -12.94 -1.88
CA HIS A 90 -0.15 -12.85 -1.45
C HIS A 90 -0.01 -13.06 0.06
N PRO A 91 0.97 -13.86 0.53
CA PRO A 91 1.14 -14.16 1.96
C PRO A 91 1.28 -12.93 2.86
N ALA A 92 1.81 -11.82 2.34
CA ALA A 92 1.90 -10.57 3.10
C ALA A 92 0.54 -9.98 3.49
N LEU A 93 -0.54 -10.37 2.81
CA LEU A 93 -1.91 -9.92 3.07
C LEU A 93 -2.77 -10.99 3.75
N ALA A 94 -2.18 -12.12 4.16
CA ALA A 94 -2.93 -13.26 4.72
C ALA A 94 -3.78 -12.92 5.95
N GLN A 95 -3.37 -11.93 6.76
CA GLN A 95 -4.10 -11.45 7.93
C GLN A 95 -4.87 -10.14 7.66
N PHE A 96 -4.88 -9.69 6.44
CA PHE A 96 -5.61 -8.51 5.98
C PHE A 96 -6.51 -8.92 4.81
N PRO A 97 -7.66 -9.54 5.09
CA PRO A 97 -8.55 -10.04 4.06
C PRO A 97 -9.06 -8.88 3.19
N THR A 98 -8.62 -8.85 1.97
CA THR A 98 -8.91 -7.79 1.01
C THR A 98 -9.35 -8.38 -0.33
N GLU A 99 -10.13 -7.62 -1.06
CA GLU A 99 -10.43 -7.89 -2.46
C GLU A 99 -9.27 -7.43 -3.37
N ALA A 100 -9.34 -7.76 -4.66
CA ALA A 100 -8.34 -7.30 -5.63
C ALA A 100 -8.36 -5.78 -5.84
N ASN A 101 -9.46 -5.13 -5.51
CA ASN A 101 -9.67 -3.70 -5.70
C ASN A 101 -9.74 -2.96 -4.36
N PHE A 102 -9.62 -1.62 -4.44
CA PHE A 102 -9.79 -0.74 -3.29
C PHE A 102 -11.17 -0.92 -2.64
N ASP A 103 -11.16 -1.02 -1.32
CA ASP A 103 -12.34 -1.02 -0.45
C ASP A 103 -12.12 -0.11 0.77
N TRP A 104 -13.11 0.02 1.63
CA TRP A 104 -13.10 0.94 2.76
C TRP A 104 -11.99 0.69 3.77
N GLN A 105 -11.53 -0.56 3.95
CA GLN A 105 -10.46 -0.85 4.91
C GLN A 105 -9.12 -0.24 4.50
N TRP A 106 -8.93 0.04 3.20
CA TRP A 106 -7.72 0.70 2.68
C TRP A 106 -7.70 2.20 2.95
N SER A 107 -8.85 2.85 3.22
CA SER A 107 -8.94 4.31 3.37
C SER A 107 -7.96 4.85 4.41
N ASP A 108 -7.92 4.26 5.60
CA ASP A 108 -7.02 4.71 6.66
C ASP A 108 -5.55 4.43 6.34
N ILE A 109 -5.29 3.35 5.59
CA ILE A 109 -3.93 2.97 5.18
C ILE A 109 -3.38 3.93 4.13
N VAL A 110 -4.18 4.30 3.13
CA VAL A 110 -3.72 5.17 2.04
C VAL A 110 -3.66 6.63 2.46
N ARG A 111 -4.54 7.04 3.38
CA ARG A 111 -4.56 8.41 3.88
C ARG A 111 -3.27 8.75 4.58
N GLY A 112 -2.52 9.65 3.95
CA GLY A 112 -1.20 10.01 4.46
C GLY A 112 -0.03 9.16 3.98
N SER A 113 -0.28 8.07 3.26
CA SER A 113 0.75 7.24 2.63
C SER A 113 1.32 7.86 1.35
N ARG A 114 2.41 7.29 0.86
CA ARG A 114 2.98 7.59 -0.44
C ARG A 114 3.23 6.32 -1.22
N ALA A 115 2.87 6.32 -2.49
CA ALA A 115 3.31 5.26 -3.38
C ALA A 115 4.78 5.44 -3.76
N VAL A 116 5.51 4.34 -3.84
CA VAL A 116 6.89 4.33 -4.33
C VAL A 116 6.88 4.24 -5.85
N ASN A 117 7.57 5.16 -6.52
CA ASN A 117 7.73 5.10 -7.98
C ASN A 117 8.72 4.00 -8.36
N LEU A 118 8.26 3.03 -9.15
CA LEU A 118 9.03 1.85 -9.57
C LEU A 118 9.55 1.93 -11.00
N ASP A 119 9.35 3.04 -11.72
CA ASP A 119 9.74 3.18 -13.13
C ASP A 119 11.23 2.95 -13.39
N ARG A 120 12.07 3.24 -12.39
CA ARG A 120 13.53 3.05 -12.46
C ARG A 120 14.00 1.71 -11.92
N LEU A 121 13.10 0.86 -11.45
CA LEU A 121 13.39 -0.47 -10.95
C LEU A 121 13.18 -1.51 -12.06
N PRO A 122 13.66 -2.75 -11.88
CA PRO A 122 13.46 -3.78 -12.87
C PRO A 122 11.99 -3.97 -13.26
N ARG A 123 11.70 -4.06 -14.54
CA ARG A 123 10.32 -4.18 -15.05
C ARG A 123 9.58 -5.40 -14.50
N ALA A 124 10.31 -6.47 -14.19
CA ALA A 124 9.75 -7.70 -13.60
C ALA A 124 9.33 -7.55 -12.14
N LEU A 125 9.66 -6.43 -11.49
CA LEU A 125 9.21 -6.16 -10.14
C LEU A 125 7.72 -5.79 -10.17
N GLU A 126 6.88 -6.69 -9.69
CA GLU A 126 5.43 -6.49 -9.60
C GLU A 126 5.05 -6.14 -8.15
N PRO A 127 4.30 -5.06 -7.92
CA PRO A 127 3.79 -4.75 -6.59
C PRO A 127 2.81 -5.81 -6.09
N ILE A 128 2.82 -6.04 -4.78
CA ILE A 128 1.77 -6.78 -4.07
C ILE A 128 0.51 -5.91 -4.00
N VAL A 129 0.72 -4.60 -3.78
CA VAL A 129 -0.33 -3.59 -3.82
C VAL A 129 0.11 -2.45 -4.71
N TRP A 130 -0.60 -2.27 -5.80
CA TRP A 130 -0.41 -1.20 -6.76
C TRP A 130 -1.27 0.01 -6.39
N ALA A 131 -0.70 1.20 -6.45
CA ALA A 131 -1.49 2.41 -6.54
C ALA A 131 -1.64 2.76 -8.03
N ILE A 132 -2.87 2.81 -8.51
CA ILE A 132 -3.16 3.20 -9.89
C ILE A 132 -3.03 4.72 -9.96
N ASP A 133 -2.03 5.17 -10.71
CA ASP A 133 -1.73 6.60 -10.84
C ASP A 133 -2.79 7.35 -11.63
N ASP A 134 -2.77 8.68 -11.53
CA ASP A 134 -3.62 9.49 -12.39
C ASP A 134 -3.20 9.34 -13.87
N TRP A 135 -4.17 9.40 -14.76
CA TRP A 135 -3.96 9.15 -16.19
C TRP A 135 -3.07 10.17 -16.91
N ASN A 136 -2.72 11.29 -16.26
CA ASN A 136 -1.80 12.27 -16.85
C ASN A 136 -0.33 11.94 -16.59
N ARG A 137 -0.04 11.18 -15.51
CA ARG A 137 1.33 10.78 -15.14
C ARG A 137 1.62 9.34 -15.54
N ASN A 138 0.73 8.42 -15.15
CA ASN A 138 0.81 7.01 -15.44
C ASN A 138 2.13 6.35 -15.00
N TYR A 139 2.61 6.69 -13.80
CA TYR A 139 3.77 6.04 -13.20
C TYR A 139 3.43 4.62 -12.73
N LYS A 140 4.43 3.73 -12.76
CA LYS A 140 4.35 2.44 -12.07
C LYS A 140 4.53 2.68 -10.57
N LEU A 141 3.44 2.59 -9.81
CA LEU A 141 3.42 2.92 -8.39
C LEU A 141 3.15 1.70 -7.54
N GLY A 142 4.03 1.43 -6.56
CA GLY A 142 3.82 0.38 -5.56
C GLY A 142 3.55 0.96 -4.18
N LEU A 143 2.47 0.53 -3.53
CA LEU A 143 2.24 0.79 -2.11
C LEU A 143 2.95 -0.26 -1.26
N LEU A 144 2.90 -1.52 -1.69
CA LEU A 144 3.59 -2.64 -1.07
C LEU A 144 4.24 -3.49 -2.16
N PHE A 145 5.52 -3.83 -2.02
CA PHE A 145 6.22 -4.71 -2.94
C PHE A 145 7.38 -5.42 -2.26
N GLU A 146 7.74 -6.58 -2.79
CA GLU A 146 8.90 -7.32 -2.31
C GLU A 146 9.90 -7.60 -3.42
N CYS A 147 11.16 -7.72 -3.03
CA CYS A 147 12.23 -8.14 -3.93
C CYS A 147 13.38 -8.82 -3.17
N ARG A 148 14.26 -9.45 -3.93
CA ARG A 148 15.55 -9.93 -3.43
C ARG A 148 16.60 -8.87 -3.63
N VAL A 149 17.40 -8.63 -2.58
CA VAL A 149 18.57 -7.77 -2.63
C VAL A 149 19.77 -8.60 -2.17
N GLY A 150 20.61 -9.02 -3.11
CA GLY A 150 21.67 -9.99 -2.84
C GLY A 150 21.10 -11.30 -2.31
N ARG A 151 21.48 -11.69 -1.09
CA ARG A 151 20.94 -12.87 -0.40
C ARG A 151 19.74 -12.56 0.48
N GLY A 152 19.47 -11.29 0.75
CA GLY A 152 18.39 -10.83 1.62
C GLY A 152 17.04 -10.74 0.91
N ARG A 153 15.99 -10.60 1.71
CA ARG A 153 14.62 -10.32 1.26
C ARG A 153 14.17 -8.97 1.79
N LEU A 154 13.71 -8.14 0.89
CA LEU A 154 13.22 -6.79 1.16
C LEU A 154 11.74 -6.70 0.84
N LEU A 155 10.94 -6.33 1.84
CA LEU A 155 9.56 -5.86 1.67
C LEU A 155 9.57 -4.35 1.89
N VAL A 156 9.00 -3.59 0.98
CA VAL A 156 8.90 -2.13 1.07
C VAL A 156 7.43 -1.75 1.20
N SER A 157 7.13 -0.93 2.20
CA SER A 157 5.81 -0.36 2.41
C SER A 157 5.86 1.16 2.30
N GLY A 158 5.10 1.71 1.36
CA GLY A 158 4.85 3.15 1.27
C GLY A 158 3.73 3.62 2.19
N ALA A 159 3.03 2.68 2.85
CA ALA A 159 2.03 2.98 3.86
C ALA A 159 2.71 3.47 5.15
N ASP A 160 2.19 4.55 5.71
CA ASP A 160 2.62 5.02 7.03
C ASP A 160 1.95 4.18 8.12
N LEU A 161 2.63 3.10 8.50
CA LEU A 161 2.15 2.17 9.52
C LEU A 161 2.30 2.73 10.94
N SER A 162 2.83 3.94 11.11
CA SER A 162 3.05 4.58 12.42
C SER A 162 1.87 5.42 12.89
N THR A 163 0.97 5.79 12.00
CA THR A 163 -0.22 6.56 12.32
C THR A 163 -1.44 5.63 12.38
N GLY A 164 -2.16 5.64 13.50
CA GLY A 164 -3.40 4.87 13.64
C GLY A 164 -3.29 3.57 14.41
N LEU A 165 -2.11 3.16 14.87
CA LEU A 165 -1.98 2.01 15.76
C LEU A 165 -2.58 2.29 17.16
N ASP A 166 -2.65 3.57 17.56
CA ASP A 166 -3.19 4.00 18.86
C ASP A 166 -4.67 4.42 18.78
N ALA A 167 -5.29 4.40 17.61
CA ALA A 167 -6.65 4.89 17.38
C ALA A 167 -7.71 3.79 17.27
N ARG A 168 -7.36 2.56 17.60
CA ARG A 168 -8.29 1.41 17.54
C ARG A 168 -8.42 0.70 18.87
#